data_31549b6a7e950d2db5cf305bb0fc192f
#
_entry.id   31549b6a7e950d2db5cf305bb0fc192f
#
_cell.length_a   1.000
_cell.length_b   1.000
_cell.length_c   1.000
_cell.angle_alpha   90.00
_cell.angle_beta   90.00
_cell.angle_gamma   90.00
#
_symmetry.space_group_name_H-M   'P 1'
#
loop_
_entity.id
_entity.type
_entity.pdbx_description
1 polymer ?
#
loop_
_entity_poly.entity_id
_entity_poly.type
_entity_poly.pdbx_seq_one_letter_code
_entity_poly.pdbx_strand_id
1 'polypeptide(L)' 'MKRKMTMVYWKGDKYWLGKLLEHPEIMTQGETLEELEENIKDAYLLIATDENA' A
#
# COMPACT_ATOMS: atom_id res chain seq x y z
N MET A 1 15.82 -6.97 -11.62
CA MET A 1 15.88 -7.33 -10.21
C MET A 1 14.53 -7.18 -9.52
N LYS A 2 14.16 -8.17 -8.77
CA LYS A 2 12.87 -8.15 -8.12
C LYS A 2 12.93 -7.43 -6.79
N ARG A 3 11.96 -6.61 -6.55
CA ARG A 3 11.83 -5.94 -5.27
C ARG A 3 10.70 -6.57 -4.48
N LYS A 4 10.99 -6.87 -3.23
CA LYS A 4 9.99 -7.41 -2.34
C LYS A 4 9.43 -6.31 -1.48
N MET A 5 8.11 -6.24 -1.47
CA MET A 5 7.41 -5.28 -0.63
C MET A 5 6.60 -6.05 0.38
N THR A 6 6.67 -5.63 1.62
CA THR A 6 5.91 -6.27 2.68
C THR A 6 4.78 -5.37 3.12
N MET A 7 3.57 -5.85 2.94
CA MET A 7 2.40 -5.12 3.36
C MET A 7 1.96 -5.62 4.72
N VAL A 8 1.84 -4.70 5.65
CA VAL A 8 1.27 -4.99 6.97
C VAL A 8 -0.15 -4.46 6.97
N TYR A 9 -1.09 -5.29 7.36
CA TYR A 9 -2.48 -4.87 7.33
C TYR A 9 -3.19 -5.36 8.58
N TRP A 10 -4.26 -4.66 8.89
CA TRP A 10 -5.10 -5.03 10.03
C TRP A 10 -6.50 -4.51 9.79
N LYS A 11 -7.44 -5.08 10.50
CA LYS A 11 -8.83 -4.69 10.35
C LYS A 11 -9.18 -3.58 11.33
N GLY A 12 -9.62 -2.45 10.78
CA GLY A 12 -10.13 -1.38 11.60
C GLY A 12 -11.61 -1.55 11.87
N ASP A 13 -12.23 -0.46 12.24
CA ASP A 13 -13.65 -0.47 12.57
C ASP A 13 -14.50 -0.83 11.36
N LYS A 14 -14.28 -0.13 10.27
CA LYS A 14 -15.08 -0.30 9.07
C LYS A 14 -14.25 -0.69 7.87
N TYR A 15 -12.96 -0.45 7.93
CA TYR A 15 -12.09 -0.64 6.77
C TYR A 15 -10.88 -1.44 7.14
N TRP A 16 -10.31 -2.07 6.14
CA TRP A 16 -9.00 -2.66 6.28
C TRP A 16 -7.95 -1.56 6.10
N LEU A 17 -6.96 -1.59 6.96
CA LEU A 17 -5.87 -0.62 6.90
C LEU A 17 -4.58 -1.34 6.58
N GLY A 18 -3.70 -0.65 5.87
CA GLY A 18 -2.45 -1.28 5.49
C GLY A 18 -1.38 -0.27 5.22
N LYS A 19 -0.15 -0.74 5.34
CA LYS A 19 1.01 0.08 5.05
C LYS A 19 2.13 -0.81 4.56
N LEU A 20 3.10 -0.20 3.91
CA LEU A 20 4.29 -0.91 3.46
C LEU A 20 5.40 -0.71 4.47
N LEU A 21 6.05 -1.82 4.84
CA LEU A 21 7.17 -1.72 5.78
C LEU A 21 8.32 -0.94 5.18
N GLU A 22 8.58 -1.16 3.92
CA GLU A 22 9.69 -0.49 3.23
C GLU A 22 9.41 0.97 2.95
N HIS A 23 8.14 1.34 2.95
CA HIS A 23 7.72 2.71 2.69
C HIS A 23 6.62 3.07 3.67
N PRO A 24 6.99 3.31 4.93
CA PRO A 24 5.96 3.53 5.97
C PRO A 24 5.10 4.76 5.72
N GLU A 25 5.54 5.65 4.85
CA GLU A 25 4.71 6.80 4.49
C GLU A 25 3.51 6.41 3.63
N ILE A 26 3.56 5.20 3.06
CA ILE A 26 2.45 4.71 2.24
C ILE A 26 1.49 3.95 3.14
N MET A 27 0.38 4.59 3.45
CA MET A 27 -0.64 3.99 4.29
C MET A 27 -2.00 4.29 3.68
N THR A 28 -2.82 3.28 3.55
CA THR A 28 -4.11 3.46 2.93
C THR A 28 -5.13 2.50 3.53
N GLN A 29 -6.34 2.56 3.03
CA GLN A 29 -7.42 1.74 3.54
C GLN A 29 -8.28 1.24 2.39
N GLY A 30 -9.09 0.25 2.67
CA GLY A 30 -10.01 -0.30 1.70
C GLY A 30 -11.12 -1.05 2.41
N GLU A 31 -12.24 -1.20 1.72
CA GLU A 31 -13.37 -1.92 2.29
C GLU A 31 -13.15 -3.42 2.29
N THR A 32 -12.30 -3.89 1.40
CA THR A 32 -11.91 -5.28 1.33
C THR A 32 -10.41 -5.37 1.24
N LEU A 33 -9.88 -6.58 1.47
CA LEU A 33 -8.44 -6.78 1.33
C LEU A 33 -8.00 -6.54 -0.10
N GLU A 34 -8.83 -6.93 -1.05
CA GLU A 34 -8.50 -6.70 -2.46
C GLU A 34 -8.39 -5.23 -2.77
N GLU A 35 -9.31 -4.46 -2.25
CA GLU A 35 -9.30 -3.03 -2.46
C GLU A 35 -8.09 -2.39 -1.80
N LEU A 36 -7.79 -2.85 -0.60
CA LEU A 36 -6.62 -2.35 0.11
C LEU A 36 -5.34 -2.61 -0.67
N GLU A 37 -5.21 -3.80 -1.20
CA GLU A 37 -4.05 -4.16 -2.00
C GLU A 37 -3.90 -3.27 -3.21
N GLU A 38 -4.99 -3.03 -3.88
CA GLU A 38 -5.00 -2.17 -5.05
C GLU A 38 -4.60 -0.75 -4.70
N ASN A 39 -5.14 -0.26 -3.60
CA ASN A 39 -4.84 1.11 -3.18
C ASN A 39 -3.38 1.27 -2.81
N ILE A 40 -2.80 0.27 -2.17
CA ILE A 40 -1.39 0.34 -1.82
C ILE A 40 -0.52 0.30 -3.07
N LYS A 41 -0.89 -0.53 -4.02
CA LYS A 41 -0.18 -0.59 -5.28
C LYS A 41 -0.19 0.74 -6.00
N ASP A 42 -1.36 1.35 -6.06
CA ASP A 42 -1.50 2.64 -6.71
C ASP A 42 -0.62 3.68 -6.05
N ALA A 43 -0.64 3.72 -4.73
CA ALA A 43 0.17 4.68 -4.01
C ALA A 43 1.66 4.48 -4.26
N TYR A 44 2.08 3.23 -4.28
CA TYR A 44 3.48 2.92 -4.54
C TYR A 44 3.88 3.34 -5.95
N LEU A 45 3.02 3.06 -6.91
CA LEU A 45 3.33 3.39 -8.30
C LEU A 45 3.44 4.89 -8.50
N LEU A 46 2.64 5.66 -7.78
CA LEU A 46 2.74 7.11 -7.87
C LEU A 46 4.11 7.59 -7.40
N ILE A 47 4.59 7.04 -6.31
CA ILE A 47 5.90 7.43 -5.79
C ILE A 47 7.00 6.99 -6.73
N ALA A 48 6.92 5.77 -7.22
CA ALA A 48 7.95 5.26 -8.13
C ALA A 48 7.99 6.06 -9.41
N THR A 49 6.82 6.46 -9.90
CA THR A 49 6.77 7.26 -11.12
C THR A 49 7.42 8.61 -10.90
N ASP A 50 7.17 9.19 -9.75
CA ASP A 50 7.77 10.48 -9.41
C ASP A 50 9.29 10.41 -9.43
N GLU A 51 9.82 9.33 -8.89
CA GLU A 51 11.27 9.16 -8.83
C GLU A 51 11.89 9.08 -10.21
N ASN A 52 11.15 8.57 -11.16
CA ASN A 52 11.66 8.37 -12.50
C ASN A 52 11.43 9.55 -13.43
N ALA A 53 10.70 10.52 -12.97
CA ALA A 53 10.37 11.67 -13.80
C ALA A 53 11.55 12.59 -14.04
#